data_c45d7d5663748574ab4bd8147a002d0f
#
_entry.id   c45d7d5663748574ab4bd8147a002d0f
#
_cell.length_a   1.000
_cell.length_b   1.000
_cell.length_c   1.000
_cell.angle_alpha   90.00
_cell.angle_beta   90.00
_cell.angle_gamma   90.00
#
_symmetry.space_group_name_H-M   'P 1'
#
loop_
_entity.id
_entity.type
_entity.pdbx_description
1 polymer ?
#
loop_
_entity_poly.entity_id
_entity_poly.type
_entity_poly.pdbx_seq_one_letter_code
_entity_poly.pdbx_strand_id
1 'polypeptide(L)'
;MDKFLNFARKPRLVSILTLAALMAAFAGGMRIVRAQSTAPAVSSADSELITQFRRVEVASVSDAIEQITGKRMYMSHRMQPIFTSKFAGFARTVQLKKDEGNKDPEALSGMLEAIDQGSTDSVYVMAVEDGEDIAGMGGLMGTAMAARGYSGAVIDGGVRDVAYLRKIGFPVFATGIVPSTSVHHYRFAGAQIPLVCNGVPVSPGDIVVADSDGVAVVPKDQAQAVLSLAQQMDYKEHSMYAVIEQLKSIVAAVKKFGRL
;
A
#
# COMPACT_ATOMS: atom_id res chain seq x y z
N MET A 1 39.94 -50.53 57.11
CA MET A 1 40.95 -49.59 57.56
C MET A 1 40.72 -48.33 56.77
N ASP A 2 39.68 -47.62 57.16
CA ASP A 2 39.01 -46.65 56.31
C ASP A 2 38.47 -45.50 57.13
N LYS A 3 38.88 -44.33 56.79
CA LYS A 3 38.33 -43.12 57.36
C LYS A 3 37.70 -42.30 56.23
N PHE A 4 36.39 -42.40 56.08
CA PHE A 4 35.61 -41.48 55.29
C PHE A 4 35.26 -40.25 56.14
N LEU A 5 35.75 -39.10 55.75
CA LEU A 5 35.43 -37.82 56.32
C LEU A 5 34.19 -37.22 55.56
N ASN A 6 33.09 -37.15 56.24
CA ASN A 6 31.89 -36.47 55.87
C ASN A 6 32.14 -34.94 55.86
N PHE A 7 32.05 -34.28 54.72
CA PHE A 7 31.96 -32.84 54.62
C PHE A 7 30.51 -32.43 54.27
N ALA A 8 29.73 -32.13 55.26
CA ALA A 8 28.42 -31.53 55.07
C ALA A 8 28.58 -30.06 54.66
N ARG A 9 28.29 -29.75 53.39
CA ARG A 9 28.15 -28.37 52.91
C ARG A 9 26.79 -27.81 53.33
N LYS A 10 26.77 -26.82 54.22
CA LYS A 10 25.57 -26.01 54.51
C LYS A 10 25.16 -25.19 53.28
N PRO A 11 23.86 -25.11 52.93
CA PRO A 11 23.41 -24.20 51.87
C PRO A 11 23.50 -22.76 52.38
N ARG A 12 24.23 -21.93 51.60
CA ARG A 12 24.18 -20.49 51.77
C ARG A 12 22.82 -19.97 51.33
N LEU A 13 22.03 -19.45 52.27
CA LEU A 13 20.85 -18.61 51.95
C LEU A 13 21.39 -17.36 51.23
N VAL A 14 21.29 -17.33 49.90
CA VAL A 14 21.43 -16.10 49.14
C VAL A 14 20.06 -15.42 49.21
N SER A 15 20.08 -14.23 49.79
CA SER A 15 18.90 -13.42 50.08
C SER A 15 18.00 -13.22 48.85
N ILE A 16 16.76 -13.67 48.98
CA ILE A 16 15.65 -13.45 48.03
C ILE A 16 15.31 -11.95 47.87
N LEU A 17 15.87 -11.10 48.72
CA LEU A 17 15.64 -9.65 48.73
C LEU A 17 16.34 -8.86 47.60
N THR A 18 17.34 -9.42 46.93
CA THR A 18 18.04 -8.72 45.83
C THR A 18 17.40 -8.92 44.45
N LEU A 19 16.54 -9.92 44.29
CA LEU A 19 15.87 -10.15 43.01
C LEU A 19 14.59 -9.30 42.87
N ALA A 20 13.96 -8.89 43.96
CA ALA A 20 12.78 -8.03 43.91
C ALA A 20 13.12 -6.56 43.57
N ALA A 21 14.32 -6.10 43.92
CA ALA A 21 14.75 -4.72 43.62
C ALA A 21 15.11 -4.52 42.14
N LEU A 22 15.53 -5.57 41.41
CA LEU A 22 15.86 -5.46 39.97
C LEU A 22 14.62 -5.50 39.10
N MET A 23 13.51 -6.12 39.53
CA MET A 23 12.24 -6.14 38.79
C MET A 23 11.43 -4.85 38.93
N ALA A 24 11.61 -4.11 40.03
CA ALA A 24 10.94 -2.83 40.24
C ALA A 24 11.57 -1.70 39.43
N ALA A 25 12.84 -1.80 39.01
CA ALA A 25 13.51 -0.80 38.18
C ALA A 25 13.14 -0.90 36.68
N PHE A 26 12.56 -2.03 36.22
CA PHE A 26 12.12 -2.22 34.83
C PHE A 26 10.65 -1.86 34.59
N ALA A 27 9.87 -1.61 35.65
CA ALA A 27 8.48 -1.16 35.56
C ALA A 27 8.33 0.37 35.45
N GLY A 28 9.44 1.10 35.50
CA GLY A 28 9.49 2.56 35.44
C GLY A 28 9.67 3.07 34.02
N GLY A 29 8.58 3.22 33.25
CA GLY A 29 8.55 4.24 32.20
C GLY A 29 8.85 3.83 30.78
N MET A 30 8.27 2.78 30.25
CA MET A 30 7.98 2.77 28.83
C MET A 30 6.83 3.75 28.56
N ARG A 31 7.14 5.05 28.56
CA ARG A 31 6.26 6.04 27.97
C ARG A 31 6.15 5.68 26.49
N ILE A 32 5.02 5.08 26.10
CA ILE A 32 4.62 4.99 24.71
C ILE A 32 4.47 6.45 24.27
N VAL A 33 5.51 6.99 23.64
CA VAL A 33 5.39 8.25 22.90
C VAL A 33 4.41 7.94 21.76
N ARG A 34 3.15 8.28 21.99
CA ARG A 34 2.13 8.25 20.96
C ARG A 34 2.54 9.32 19.96
N ALA A 35 3.23 8.92 18.90
CA ALA A 35 3.52 9.81 17.77
C ALA A 35 2.16 10.36 17.32
N GLN A 36 1.93 11.65 17.59
CA GLN A 36 0.75 12.31 17.07
C GLN A 36 0.94 12.39 15.56
N SER A 37 0.10 11.67 14.82
CA SER A 37 0.04 11.81 13.37
C SER A 37 -0.30 13.28 13.05
N THR A 38 0.62 13.98 12.43
CA THR A 38 0.42 15.36 11.95
C THR A 38 -0.36 15.41 10.63
N ALA A 39 -0.70 14.25 10.06
CA ALA A 39 -1.52 14.19 8.86
C ALA A 39 -2.94 14.72 9.16
N PRO A 40 -3.50 15.60 8.33
CA PRO A 40 -4.87 16.06 8.50
C PRO A 40 -5.81 14.83 8.42
N ALA A 41 -6.81 14.82 9.30
CA ALA A 41 -7.84 13.79 9.27
C ALA A 41 -8.58 13.85 7.92
N VAL A 42 -8.76 12.70 7.28
CA VAL A 42 -9.58 12.58 6.07
C VAL A 42 -11.01 12.97 6.41
N SER A 43 -11.65 13.81 5.60
CA SER A 43 -13.03 14.21 5.85
C SER A 43 -13.98 13.01 5.71
N SER A 44 -15.14 13.06 6.35
CA SER A 44 -16.17 12.01 6.19
C SER A 44 -16.63 11.87 4.73
N ALA A 45 -16.69 12.98 3.99
CA ALA A 45 -17.04 12.97 2.57
C ALA A 45 -15.96 12.29 1.72
N ASP A 46 -14.69 12.53 2.01
CA ASP A 46 -13.57 11.89 1.32
C ASP A 46 -13.53 10.37 1.59
N SER A 47 -13.77 9.95 2.84
CA SER A 47 -13.83 8.53 3.19
C SER A 47 -15.02 7.81 2.53
N GLU A 48 -16.16 8.47 2.41
CA GLU A 48 -17.31 7.93 1.68
C GLU A 48 -17.02 7.80 0.17
N LEU A 49 -16.38 8.81 -0.43
CA LEU A 49 -15.95 8.78 -1.83
C LEU A 49 -15.06 7.56 -2.11
N ILE A 50 -14.04 7.34 -1.26
CA ILE A 50 -13.15 6.18 -1.39
C ILE A 50 -13.91 4.87 -1.18
N THR A 51 -14.83 4.81 -0.23
CA THR A 51 -15.66 3.63 0.01
C THR A 51 -16.51 3.27 -1.22
N GLN A 52 -17.01 4.26 -1.93
CA GLN A 52 -17.78 4.04 -3.16
C GLN A 52 -16.88 3.56 -4.30
N PHE A 53 -15.68 4.11 -4.49
CA PHE A 53 -14.71 3.61 -5.48
C PHE A 53 -14.30 2.15 -5.22
N ARG A 54 -14.21 1.70 -3.97
CA ARG A 54 -13.93 0.28 -3.65
C ARG A 54 -15.01 -0.68 -4.12
N ARG A 55 -16.22 -0.21 -4.40
CA ARG A 55 -17.37 -1.04 -4.83
C ARG A 55 -17.50 -1.16 -6.35
N VAL A 56 -16.85 -0.30 -7.12
CA VAL A 56 -16.91 -0.27 -8.58
C VAL A 56 -15.71 -1.01 -9.16
N GLU A 57 -15.87 -1.75 -10.23
CA GLU A 57 -14.77 -2.43 -10.92
C GLU A 57 -13.81 -1.44 -11.59
N VAL A 58 -12.51 -1.75 -11.58
CA VAL A 58 -11.48 -0.89 -12.15
C VAL A 58 -11.68 -0.71 -13.65
N ALA A 59 -12.21 -1.72 -14.35
CA ALA A 59 -12.56 -1.61 -15.77
C ALA A 59 -13.57 -0.50 -16.00
N SER A 60 -14.69 -0.47 -15.26
CA SER A 60 -15.71 0.58 -15.35
C SER A 60 -15.16 1.96 -14.98
N VAL A 61 -14.25 2.04 -14.00
CA VAL A 61 -13.57 3.30 -13.65
C VAL A 61 -12.69 3.78 -14.80
N SER A 62 -11.93 2.87 -15.43
CA SER A 62 -11.06 3.18 -16.58
C SER A 62 -11.85 3.72 -17.76
N ASP A 63 -12.95 3.07 -18.11
CA ASP A 63 -13.83 3.49 -19.22
C ASP A 63 -14.47 4.85 -18.94
N ALA A 64 -14.93 5.08 -17.71
CA ALA A 64 -15.48 6.36 -17.30
C ALA A 64 -14.45 7.50 -17.39
N ILE A 65 -13.19 7.25 -16.99
CA ILE A 65 -12.11 8.24 -17.13
C ILE A 65 -11.88 8.56 -18.61
N GLU A 66 -11.75 7.55 -19.47
CA GLU A 66 -11.51 7.76 -20.90
C GLU A 66 -12.66 8.52 -21.54
N GLN A 67 -13.90 8.21 -21.19
CA GLN A 67 -15.09 8.91 -21.72
C GLN A 67 -15.16 10.39 -21.27
N ILE A 68 -14.79 10.69 -20.02
CA ILE A 68 -14.88 12.07 -19.48
C ILE A 68 -13.68 12.92 -19.94
N THR A 69 -12.47 12.34 -19.94
CA THR A 69 -11.24 13.10 -20.10
C THR A 69 -10.60 12.95 -21.47
N GLY A 70 -10.99 11.93 -22.25
CA GLY A 70 -10.33 11.53 -23.49
C GLY A 70 -8.95 10.91 -23.26
N LYS A 71 -8.57 10.59 -22.02
CA LYS A 71 -7.23 10.08 -21.63
C LYS A 71 -7.32 8.70 -21.03
N ARG A 72 -6.34 7.86 -21.38
CA ARG A 72 -6.13 6.57 -20.73
C ARG A 72 -5.31 6.79 -19.46
N MET A 73 -5.91 6.48 -18.31
CA MET A 73 -5.32 6.69 -16.99
C MET A 73 -5.19 5.37 -16.23
N TYR A 74 -4.95 4.27 -16.94
CA TYR A 74 -4.62 2.98 -16.34
C TYR A 74 -3.15 2.62 -16.57
N MET A 75 -2.53 1.98 -15.58
CA MET A 75 -1.15 1.54 -15.64
C MET A 75 -0.99 0.36 -16.60
N SER A 76 0.18 0.20 -17.21
CA SER A 76 0.41 -0.89 -18.15
C SER A 76 0.30 -2.25 -17.46
N HIS A 77 0.09 -3.31 -18.25
CA HIS A 77 0.03 -4.70 -17.79
C HIS A 77 1.26 -5.17 -17.01
N ARG A 78 2.34 -4.41 -16.98
CA ARG A 78 3.53 -4.69 -16.16
C ARG A 78 3.27 -4.42 -14.67
N MET A 79 2.30 -3.56 -14.35
CA MET A 79 1.86 -3.30 -12.97
C MET A 79 0.93 -4.43 -12.53
N GLN A 80 1.46 -5.37 -11.74
CA GLN A 80 0.76 -6.59 -11.35
C GLN A 80 0.46 -6.62 -9.85
N PRO A 81 -0.68 -7.20 -9.43
CA PRO A 81 -0.93 -7.45 -8.03
C PRO A 81 0.06 -8.51 -7.51
N ILE A 82 0.71 -8.22 -6.41
CA ILE A 82 1.57 -9.21 -5.72
C ILE A 82 0.72 -10.32 -5.10
N PHE A 83 -0.51 -10.01 -4.75
CA PHE A 83 -1.61 -10.92 -4.50
C PHE A 83 -2.93 -10.18 -4.74
N THR A 84 -3.95 -10.90 -5.17
CA THR A 84 -5.23 -10.29 -5.53
C THR A 84 -5.87 -9.60 -4.34
N SER A 85 -6.09 -8.29 -4.47
CA SER A 85 -6.81 -7.50 -3.48
C SER A 85 -7.31 -6.23 -4.13
N LYS A 86 -8.56 -5.86 -3.83
CA LYS A 86 -9.17 -4.63 -4.30
C LYS A 86 -8.99 -3.53 -3.27
N PHE A 87 -8.58 -2.36 -3.72
CA PHE A 87 -8.50 -1.17 -2.88
C PHE A 87 -8.76 0.12 -3.67
N ALA A 88 -9.09 1.18 -2.96
CA ALA A 88 -9.04 2.54 -3.45
C ALA A 88 -8.51 3.46 -2.35
N GLY A 89 -7.90 4.59 -2.74
CA GLY A 89 -7.42 5.59 -1.80
C GLY A 89 -6.73 6.77 -2.48
N PHE A 90 -6.37 7.77 -1.68
CA PHE A 90 -5.71 8.98 -2.16
C PHE A 90 -4.21 8.75 -2.37
N ALA A 91 -3.70 9.13 -3.52
CA ALA A 91 -2.29 9.00 -3.88
C ALA A 91 -1.38 9.81 -2.95
N ARG A 92 -0.42 9.12 -2.34
CA ARG A 92 0.75 9.71 -1.69
C ARG A 92 1.97 9.35 -2.50
N THR A 93 2.41 10.31 -3.30
CA THR A 93 3.45 10.11 -4.29
C THR A 93 4.84 10.21 -3.67
N VAL A 94 5.75 9.32 -4.10
CA VAL A 94 7.16 9.31 -3.73
C VAL A 94 8.02 8.99 -4.93
N GLN A 95 9.11 9.73 -5.12
CA GLN A 95 10.07 9.53 -6.19
C GLN A 95 11.41 9.09 -5.62
N LEU A 96 11.95 7.99 -6.13
CA LEU A 96 13.35 7.60 -5.95
C LEU A 96 14.13 7.81 -7.25
N LYS A 97 15.36 8.32 -7.13
CA LYS A 97 16.29 8.46 -8.23
C LYS A 97 17.53 7.61 -8.00
N LYS A 98 18.06 7.11 -9.09
CA LYS A 98 19.27 6.30 -9.11
C LYS A 98 20.46 7.10 -8.57
N ASP A 99 21.23 6.49 -7.67
CA ASP A 99 22.42 7.08 -7.04
C ASP A 99 23.36 5.95 -6.58
N GLU A 100 23.97 5.29 -7.55
CA GLU A 100 24.77 4.09 -7.33
C GLU A 100 25.99 4.35 -6.46
N GLY A 101 26.15 3.52 -5.45
CA GLY A 101 27.30 3.57 -4.53
C GLY A 101 27.22 4.70 -3.51
N ASN A 102 26.07 5.35 -3.38
CA ASN A 102 25.87 6.37 -2.37
C ASN A 102 26.08 5.79 -0.95
N LYS A 103 26.71 6.56 -0.08
CA LYS A 103 27.05 6.16 1.30
C LYS A 103 26.33 6.98 2.35
N ASP A 104 25.42 7.85 1.92
CA ASP A 104 24.63 8.65 2.84
C ASP A 104 23.61 7.76 3.57
N PRO A 105 23.68 7.63 4.91
CA PRO A 105 22.74 6.82 5.67
C PRO A 105 21.31 7.37 5.61
N GLU A 106 21.14 8.67 5.31
CA GLU A 106 19.86 9.36 5.25
C GLU A 106 19.30 9.45 3.82
N ALA A 107 19.96 8.86 2.83
CA ALA A 107 19.59 8.95 1.42
C ALA A 107 18.13 8.58 1.13
N LEU A 108 17.53 7.72 1.96
CA LEU A 108 16.17 7.22 1.82
C LEU A 108 15.22 7.65 2.96
N SER A 109 15.68 8.46 3.92
CA SER A 109 14.86 8.85 5.09
C SER A 109 13.54 9.50 4.69
N GLY A 110 13.55 10.39 3.69
CA GLY A 110 12.35 11.08 3.23
C GLY A 110 11.25 10.15 2.67
N MET A 111 11.58 8.98 2.13
CA MET A 111 10.54 8.03 1.73
C MET A 111 9.86 7.36 2.93
N LEU A 112 10.59 7.15 4.04
CA LEU A 112 10.04 6.62 5.28
C LEU A 112 9.18 7.68 5.99
N GLU A 113 9.65 8.91 6.05
CA GLU A 113 8.90 10.05 6.57
C GLU A 113 7.58 10.26 5.81
N ALA A 114 7.58 10.07 4.48
CA ALA A 114 6.38 10.15 3.67
C ALA A 114 5.32 9.11 4.09
N ILE A 115 5.73 7.92 4.56
CA ILE A 115 4.81 6.93 5.13
C ILE A 115 4.24 7.46 6.44
N ASP A 116 5.09 7.99 7.33
CA ASP A 116 4.67 8.50 8.63
C ASP A 116 3.74 9.71 8.56
N GLN A 117 3.80 10.48 7.49
CA GLN A 117 2.91 11.61 7.22
C GLN A 117 1.58 11.19 6.57
N GLY A 118 1.40 9.94 6.16
CA GLY A 118 0.17 9.46 5.57
C GLY A 118 -0.91 9.14 6.59
N SER A 119 -2.12 8.98 6.12
CA SER A 119 -3.32 8.72 6.93
C SER A 119 -4.11 7.53 6.37
N THR A 120 -5.20 7.19 7.04
CA THR A 120 -6.21 6.24 6.55
C THR A 120 -6.65 6.63 5.14
N ASP A 121 -6.96 5.63 4.32
CA ASP A 121 -7.34 5.76 2.91
C ASP A 121 -6.24 6.32 1.97
N SER A 122 -4.99 6.38 2.42
CA SER A 122 -3.88 6.68 1.52
C SER A 122 -3.47 5.46 0.70
N VAL A 123 -3.03 5.68 -0.53
CA VAL A 123 -2.29 4.73 -1.36
C VAL A 123 -0.89 5.25 -1.59
N TYR A 124 0.11 4.48 -1.20
CA TYR A 124 1.52 4.84 -1.41
C TYR A 124 1.88 4.57 -2.86
N VAL A 125 2.17 5.62 -3.63
CA VAL A 125 2.53 5.52 -5.05
C VAL A 125 4.00 5.90 -5.21
N MET A 126 4.84 4.91 -5.51
CA MET A 126 6.27 5.13 -5.65
C MET A 126 6.72 4.90 -7.08
N ALA A 127 7.42 5.87 -7.66
CA ALA A 127 8.17 5.71 -8.89
C ALA A 127 9.67 5.53 -8.57
N VAL A 128 10.25 4.44 -9.06
CA VAL A 128 11.67 4.13 -8.93
C VAL A 128 12.31 4.25 -10.30
N GLU A 129 13.20 5.22 -10.48
CA GLU A 129 13.89 5.45 -11.74
C GLU A 129 14.68 4.21 -12.16
N ASP A 130 14.39 3.63 -13.34
CA ASP A 130 15.00 2.39 -13.84
C ASP A 130 14.99 1.24 -12.80
N GLY A 131 13.91 1.14 -12.03
CA GLY A 131 13.83 0.28 -10.84
C GLY A 131 13.32 -1.13 -11.07
N GLU A 132 13.40 -1.68 -12.28
CA GLU A 132 12.83 -3.01 -12.62
C GLU A 132 13.39 -4.13 -11.74
N ASP A 133 14.70 -4.11 -11.48
CA ASP A 133 15.40 -5.12 -10.66
C ASP A 133 15.76 -4.61 -9.25
N ILE A 134 15.11 -3.55 -8.79
CA ILE A 134 15.34 -2.96 -7.46
C ILE A 134 14.06 -2.99 -6.63
N ALA A 135 14.15 -3.54 -5.42
CA ALA A 135 13.06 -3.45 -4.46
C ALA A 135 12.98 -2.04 -3.86
N GLY A 136 11.97 -1.29 -4.27
CA GLY A 136 11.61 0.00 -3.67
C GLY A 136 10.89 -0.14 -2.33
N MET A 137 10.29 -1.32 -2.08
CA MET A 137 9.48 -1.58 -0.89
C MET A 137 9.70 -3.00 -0.36
N GLY A 138 9.52 -3.17 0.95
CA GLY A 138 9.54 -4.47 1.63
C GLY A 138 8.64 -4.52 2.87
N GLY A 139 8.80 -5.57 3.69
CA GLY A 139 7.93 -5.87 4.82
C GLY A 139 7.85 -4.79 5.90
N LEU A 140 8.94 -4.10 6.21
CA LEU A 140 8.92 -3.01 7.20
C LEU A 140 8.02 -1.86 6.77
N MET A 141 8.14 -1.42 5.51
CA MET A 141 7.32 -0.34 4.96
C MET A 141 5.85 -0.77 4.89
N GLY A 142 5.56 -2.01 4.44
CA GLY A 142 4.21 -2.56 4.43
C GLY A 142 3.58 -2.61 5.82
N THR A 143 4.35 -2.99 6.84
CA THR A 143 3.88 -2.98 8.24
C THR A 143 3.54 -1.57 8.72
N ALA A 144 4.41 -0.61 8.46
CA ALA A 144 4.18 0.79 8.84
C ALA A 144 2.91 1.36 8.17
N MET A 145 2.76 1.13 6.87
CA MET A 145 1.58 1.56 6.11
C MET A 145 0.29 0.88 6.60
N ALA A 146 0.32 -0.43 6.82
CA ALA A 146 -0.83 -1.16 7.38
C ALA A 146 -1.25 -0.62 8.76
N ALA A 147 -0.28 -0.37 9.65
CA ALA A 147 -0.53 0.19 10.98
C ALA A 147 -1.14 1.60 10.95
N ARG A 148 -0.91 2.36 9.87
CA ARG A 148 -1.45 3.71 9.67
C ARG A 148 -2.76 3.73 8.87
N GLY A 149 -3.26 2.57 8.44
CA GLY A 149 -4.52 2.46 7.72
C GLY A 149 -4.43 2.80 6.22
N TYR A 150 -3.25 2.71 5.61
CA TYR A 150 -3.14 2.80 4.16
C TYR A 150 -3.97 1.71 3.49
N SER A 151 -4.60 2.05 2.37
CA SER A 151 -5.38 1.10 1.57
C SER A 151 -4.51 0.12 0.79
N GLY A 152 -3.30 0.54 0.41
CA GLY A 152 -2.37 -0.27 -0.36
C GLY A 152 -1.16 0.52 -0.85
N ALA A 153 -0.35 -0.13 -1.67
CA ALA A 153 0.81 0.49 -2.33
C ALA A 153 0.89 0.11 -3.81
N VAL A 154 1.38 1.05 -4.62
CA VAL A 154 1.67 0.88 -6.05
C VAL A 154 3.12 1.29 -6.28
N ILE A 155 3.95 0.34 -6.72
CA ILE A 155 5.40 0.51 -6.83
C ILE A 155 5.81 0.30 -8.29
N ASP A 156 6.18 1.36 -8.97
CA ASP A 156 6.83 1.27 -10.29
C ASP A 156 8.30 0.90 -10.08
N GLY A 157 8.49 -0.37 -9.83
CA GLY A 157 9.74 -1.01 -9.42
C GLY A 157 9.46 -2.37 -8.78
N GLY A 158 10.51 -3.00 -8.26
CA GLY A 158 10.41 -4.27 -7.56
C GLY A 158 9.92 -4.14 -6.11
N VAL A 159 9.44 -5.26 -5.56
CA VAL A 159 9.14 -5.43 -4.13
C VAL A 159 9.79 -6.69 -3.59
N ARG A 160 10.02 -6.74 -2.27
CA ARG A 160 10.53 -7.91 -1.55
C ARG A 160 9.66 -8.26 -0.33
N ASP A 161 10.03 -9.31 0.39
CA ASP A 161 9.32 -9.80 1.59
C ASP A 161 7.85 -10.18 1.33
N VAL A 162 7.55 -10.65 0.13
CA VAL A 162 6.19 -10.91 -0.38
C VAL A 162 5.40 -11.88 0.50
N ALA A 163 6.05 -12.93 1.04
CA ALA A 163 5.40 -13.87 1.95
C ALA A 163 4.88 -13.17 3.21
N TYR A 164 5.64 -12.20 3.72
CA TYR A 164 5.25 -11.42 4.88
C TYR A 164 4.14 -10.40 4.54
N LEU A 165 4.26 -9.67 3.42
CA LEU A 165 3.21 -8.75 2.94
C LEU A 165 1.87 -9.47 2.76
N ARG A 166 1.90 -10.68 2.19
CA ARG A 166 0.72 -11.55 2.05
C ARG A 166 0.16 -11.98 3.41
N LYS A 167 1.03 -12.33 4.37
CA LYS A 167 0.63 -12.73 5.73
C LYS A 167 -0.10 -11.61 6.47
N ILE A 168 0.36 -10.36 6.34
CA ILE A 168 -0.31 -9.20 6.98
C ILE A 168 -1.49 -8.66 6.17
N GLY A 169 -1.75 -9.20 4.96
CA GLY A 169 -2.85 -8.79 4.10
C GLY A 169 -2.72 -7.38 3.54
N PHE A 170 -1.49 -6.82 3.45
CA PHE A 170 -1.30 -5.47 2.93
C PHE A 170 -1.19 -5.48 1.41
N PRO A 171 -2.16 -4.89 0.66
CA PRO A 171 -2.20 -4.95 -0.80
C PRO A 171 -1.04 -4.19 -1.44
N VAL A 172 -0.37 -4.83 -2.39
CA VAL A 172 0.73 -4.23 -3.15
C VAL A 172 0.59 -4.57 -4.63
N PHE A 173 0.71 -3.56 -5.48
CA PHE A 173 0.95 -3.68 -6.91
C PHE A 173 2.38 -3.26 -7.23
N ALA A 174 3.06 -4.00 -8.08
CA ALA A 174 4.44 -3.73 -8.46
C ALA A 174 4.76 -4.24 -9.86
N THR A 175 5.85 -3.77 -10.45
CA THR A 175 6.32 -4.27 -11.74
C THR A 175 7.16 -5.54 -11.64
N GLY A 176 7.54 -5.97 -10.43
CA GLY A 176 8.28 -7.20 -10.22
C GLY A 176 8.48 -7.57 -8.75
N ILE A 177 9.00 -8.79 -8.55
CA ILE A 177 9.40 -9.30 -7.24
C ILE A 177 10.89 -9.58 -7.33
N VAL A 178 11.69 -8.90 -6.50
CA VAL A 178 13.16 -9.04 -6.51
C VAL A 178 13.70 -9.00 -5.07
N PRO A 179 14.73 -9.79 -4.72
CA PRO A 179 15.29 -9.83 -3.36
C PRO A 179 16.32 -8.71 -3.08
N SER A 180 16.38 -7.71 -3.95
CA SER A 180 17.37 -6.62 -3.89
C SER A 180 16.98 -5.55 -2.84
N THR A 181 17.72 -4.44 -2.84
CA THR A 181 17.47 -3.28 -1.98
C THR A 181 17.75 -1.98 -2.72
N SER A 182 17.03 -0.93 -2.40
CA SER A 182 17.31 0.44 -2.85
C SER A 182 18.45 1.12 -2.06
N VAL A 183 18.82 0.58 -0.90
CA VAL A 183 19.91 1.12 -0.06
C VAL A 183 21.23 1.07 -0.82
N HIS A 184 21.97 2.18 -0.84
CA HIS A 184 23.21 2.42 -1.60
C HIS A 184 23.08 2.47 -3.12
N HIS A 185 21.88 2.29 -3.67
CA HIS A 185 21.60 2.34 -5.11
C HIS A 185 20.71 3.51 -5.50
N TYR A 186 19.91 4.03 -4.56
CA TYR A 186 18.95 5.08 -4.79
C TYR A 186 18.99 6.14 -3.70
N ARG A 187 18.45 7.31 -4.02
CA ARG A 187 18.16 8.39 -3.08
C ARG A 187 16.71 8.85 -3.21
N PHE A 188 16.18 9.35 -2.14
CA PHE A 188 14.89 10.04 -2.13
C PHE A 188 14.99 11.33 -2.95
N ALA A 189 14.05 11.55 -3.87
CA ALA A 189 14.02 12.73 -4.72
C ALA A 189 12.83 13.65 -4.42
N GLY A 190 11.81 13.15 -3.74
CA GLY A 190 10.67 13.97 -3.30
C GLY A 190 9.46 13.13 -2.93
N ALA A 191 8.60 13.70 -2.08
CA ALA A 191 7.28 13.19 -1.77
C ALA A 191 6.24 14.26 -2.02
N GLN A 192 4.98 13.86 -2.25
CA GLN A 192 3.86 14.75 -2.52
C GLN A 192 4.15 15.71 -3.69
N ILE A 193 4.76 15.17 -4.74
CA ILE A 193 5.04 15.82 -6.02
C ILE A 193 4.33 15.06 -7.15
N PRO A 194 3.93 15.71 -8.24
CA PRO A 194 3.50 15.01 -9.44
C PRO A 194 4.62 14.13 -9.98
N LEU A 195 4.27 12.91 -10.39
CA LEU A 195 5.21 11.95 -10.97
C LEU A 195 4.53 11.13 -12.07
N VAL A 196 5.31 10.33 -12.80
CA VAL A 196 4.78 9.31 -13.70
C VAL A 196 5.05 7.95 -13.07
N CYS A 197 4.00 7.16 -12.90
CA CYS A 197 4.06 5.80 -12.37
C CYS A 197 3.57 4.83 -13.44
N ASN A 198 4.44 3.95 -13.91
CA ASN A 198 4.15 2.97 -14.95
C ASN A 198 3.41 3.55 -16.18
N GLY A 199 3.88 4.71 -16.65
CA GLY A 199 3.36 5.43 -17.82
C GLY A 199 2.16 6.35 -17.55
N VAL A 200 1.64 6.40 -16.31
CA VAL A 200 0.49 7.23 -15.95
C VAL A 200 0.93 8.42 -15.08
N PRO A 201 0.53 9.66 -15.40
CA PRO A 201 0.75 10.78 -14.53
C PRO A 201 -0.10 10.64 -13.25
N VAL A 202 0.52 10.84 -12.10
CA VAL A 202 -0.12 10.78 -10.79
C VAL A 202 0.23 12.02 -10.00
N SER A 203 -0.79 12.75 -9.56
CA SER A 203 -0.63 13.91 -8.68
C SER A 203 -1.00 13.54 -7.24
N PRO A 204 -0.41 14.19 -6.23
CA PRO A 204 -0.81 14.01 -4.85
C PRO A 204 -2.32 14.23 -4.67
N GLY A 205 -2.99 13.26 -4.03
CA GLY A 205 -4.42 13.31 -3.77
C GLY A 205 -5.32 12.83 -4.92
N ASP A 206 -4.78 12.44 -6.09
CA ASP A 206 -5.54 11.69 -7.08
C ASP A 206 -6.06 10.38 -6.46
N ILE A 207 -7.16 9.84 -6.97
CA ILE A 207 -7.68 8.58 -6.46
C ILE A 207 -7.08 7.42 -7.26
N VAL A 208 -6.44 6.51 -6.55
CA VAL A 208 -5.90 5.26 -7.11
C VAL A 208 -6.88 4.15 -6.80
N VAL A 209 -7.35 3.45 -7.84
CA VAL A 209 -8.26 2.30 -7.73
C VAL A 209 -7.55 1.09 -8.33
N ALA A 210 -7.58 -0.03 -7.61
CA ALA A 210 -6.89 -1.25 -8.02
C ALA A 210 -7.71 -2.49 -7.70
N ASP A 211 -7.71 -3.46 -8.63
CA ASP A 211 -8.25 -4.81 -8.44
C ASP A 211 -7.45 -5.82 -9.31
N SER A 212 -8.02 -7.00 -9.57
CA SER A 212 -7.36 -8.04 -10.37
C SER A 212 -7.03 -7.62 -11.80
N ASP A 213 -7.72 -6.64 -12.37
CA ASP A 213 -7.50 -6.17 -13.73
C ASP A 213 -6.33 -5.18 -13.84
N GLY A 214 -5.97 -4.54 -12.73
CA GLY A 214 -4.86 -3.60 -12.70
C GLY A 214 -5.10 -2.38 -11.83
N VAL A 215 -4.50 -1.26 -12.22
CA VAL A 215 -4.52 0.01 -11.48
C VAL A 215 -4.98 1.13 -12.40
N ALA A 216 -5.99 1.89 -12.00
CA ALA A 216 -6.42 3.13 -12.63
C ALA A 216 -6.21 4.33 -11.70
N VAL A 217 -5.95 5.50 -12.29
CA VAL A 217 -5.74 6.77 -11.56
C VAL A 217 -6.79 7.76 -12.00
N VAL A 218 -7.59 8.23 -11.05
CA VAL A 218 -8.65 9.22 -11.27
C VAL A 218 -8.14 10.59 -10.81
N PRO A 219 -8.04 11.59 -11.70
CA PRO A 219 -7.72 12.95 -11.30
C PRO A 219 -8.70 13.44 -10.23
N LYS A 220 -8.19 14.06 -9.18
CA LYS A 220 -8.98 14.46 -8.01
C LYS A 220 -10.17 15.36 -8.38
N ASP A 221 -9.98 16.27 -9.31
CA ASP A 221 -11.01 17.20 -9.79
C ASP A 221 -12.12 16.52 -10.61
N GLN A 222 -11.89 15.33 -11.14
CA GLN A 222 -12.85 14.54 -11.91
C GLN A 222 -13.50 13.40 -11.07
N ALA A 223 -13.10 13.23 -9.82
CA ALA A 223 -13.42 12.07 -9.01
C ALA A 223 -14.94 11.79 -8.93
N GLN A 224 -15.73 12.81 -8.63
CA GLN A 224 -17.19 12.64 -8.49
C GLN A 224 -17.88 12.30 -9.83
N ALA A 225 -17.46 12.94 -10.91
CA ALA A 225 -18.00 12.68 -12.25
C ALA A 225 -17.65 11.27 -12.72
N VAL A 226 -16.39 10.87 -12.55
CA VAL A 226 -15.90 9.53 -12.88
C VAL A 226 -16.64 8.47 -12.07
N LEU A 227 -16.76 8.65 -10.74
CA LEU A 227 -17.47 7.69 -9.90
C LEU A 227 -18.93 7.49 -10.35
N SER A 228 -19.63 8.61 -10.59
CA SER A 228 -21.05 8.54 -11.01
C SER A 228 -21.24 7.78 -12.33
N LEU A 229 -20.36 8.04 -13.31
CA LEU A 229 -20.42 7.35 -14.60
C LEU A 229 -19.98 5.89 -14.48
N ALA A 230 -18.91 5.61 -13.75
CA ALA A 230 -18.43 4.24 -13.53
C ALA A 230 -19.48 3.37 -12.82
N GLN A 231 -20.19 3.89 -11.82
CA GLN A 231 -21.29 3.19 -11.16
C GLN A 231 -22.46 2.86 -12.13
N GLN A 232 -22.75 3.75 -13.07
CA GLN A 232 -23.79 3.50 -14.09
C GLN A 232 -23.34 2.42 -15.08
N MET A 233 -22.08 2.44 -15.51
CA MET A 233 -21.50 1.43 -16.40
C MET A 233 -21.48 0.06 -15.73
N ASP A 234 -20.95 -0.03 -14.52
CA ASP A 234 -20.86 -1.23 -13.71
C ASP A 234 -22.26 -1.87 -13.47
N TYR A 235 -23.23 -1.08 -13.07
CA TYR A 235 -24.61 -1.54 -12.89
C TYR A 235 -25.22 -2.09 -14.19
N LYS A 236 -24.99 -1.40 -15.31
CA LYS A 236 -25.51 -1.81 -16.61
C LYS A 236 -24.89 -3.14 -17.06
N GLU A 237 -23.59 -3.27 -16.94
CA GLU A 237 -22.86 -4.48 -17.31
C GLU A 237 -23.31 -5.68 -16.47
N HIS A 238 -23.34 -5.55 -15.15
CA HIS A 238 -23.82 -6.60 -14.26
C HIS A 238 -25.28 -7.00 -14.54
N SER A 239 -26.13 -6.04 -14.93
CA SER A 239 -27.52 -6.32 -15.33
C SER A 239 -27.60 -7.13 -16.62
N MET A 240 -26.61 -7.04 -17.51
CA MET A 240 -26.57 -7.81 -18.75
C MET A 240 -26.18 -9.27 -18.55
N TYR A 241 -25.36 -9.61 -17.53
CA TYR A 241 -24.89 -10.98 -17.31
C TYR A 241 -26.07 -11.98 -17.18
N ALA A 242 -27.07 -11.68 -16.35
CA ALA A 242 -28.25 -12.53 -16.18
C ALA A 242 -29.05 -12.68 -17.50
N VAL A 243 -29.15 -11.63 -18.31
CA VAL A 243 -29.81 -11.67 -19.61
C VAL A 243 -29.03 -12.50 -20.62
N ILE A 244 -27.70 -12.38 -20.63
CA ILE A 244 -26.83 -13.20 -21.48
C ILE A 244 -26.97 -14.67 -21.10
N GLU A 245 -26.96 -15.00 -19.81
CA GLU A 245 -27.13 -16.37 -19.32
C GLU A 245 -28.48 -16.96 -19.72
N GLN A 246 -29.55 -16.17 -19.61
CA GLN A 246 -30.90 -16.59 -19.96
C GLN A 246 -31.08 -16.79 -21.46
N LEU A 247 -30.62 -15.83 -22.26
CA LEU A 247 -30.87 -15.80 -23.72
C LEU A 247 -29.78 -16.50 -24.51
N LYS A 248 -28.63 -16.85 -23.88
CA LYS A 248 -27.44 -17.39 -24.53
C LYS A 248 -26.95 -16.52 -25.70
N SER A 249 -27.18 -15.20 -25.61
CA SER A 249 -26.88 -14.24 -26.67
C SER A 249 -26.46 -12.89 -26.11
N ILE A 250 -25.19 -12.54 -26.31
CA ILE A 250 -24.66 -11.21 -25.99
C ILE A 250 -25.32 -10.13 -26.88
N VAL A 251 -25.58 -10.44 -28.16
CA VAL A 251 -26.22 -9.50 -29.09
C VAL A 251 -27.61 -9.12 -28.60
N ALA A 252 -28.39 -10.07 -28.10
CA ALA A 252 -29.72 -9.81 -27.57
C ALA A 252 -29.66 -8.96 -26.29
N ALA A 253 -28.73 -9.20 -25.41
CA ALA A 253 -28.51 -8.40 -24.21
C ALA A 253 -28.11 -6.95 -24.57
N VAL A 254 -27.15 -6.77 -25.44
CA VAL A 254 -26.71 -5.43 -25.91
C VAL A 254 -27.86 -4.66 -26.57
N LYS A 255 -28.68 -5.32 -27.39
CA LYS A 255 -29.90 -4.68 -27.97
C LYS A 255 -30.88 -4.22 -26.91
N LYS A 256 -31.02 -4.98 -25.80
CA LYS A 256 -31.95 -4.66 -24.70
C LYS A 256 -31.48 -3.49 -23.86
N PHE A 257 -30.19 -3.41 -23.55
CA PHE A 257 -29.61 -2.40 -22.65
C PHE A 257 -28.94 -1.23 -23.38
N GLY A 258 -28.84 -1.30 -24.71
CA GLY A 258 -28.06 -0.37 -25.51
C GLY A 258 -26.56 -0.72 -25.50
N ARG A 259 -25.77 0.00 -26.29
CA ARG A 259 -24.32 -0.20 -26.39
C ARG A 259 -23.67 0.04 -25.02
N LEU A 260 -22.62 -0.73 -24.75
CA LEU A 260 -21.73 -0.54 -23.58
C LEU A 260 -21.10 0.85 -23.60
#